data_659e5267d2cf7e1228b87b2233f281ae
#
_entry.id   659e5267d2cf7e1228b87b2233f281ae
#
_cell.length_a   1.000
_cell.length_b   1.000
_cell.length_c   1.000
_cell.angle_alpha   90.00
_cell.angle_beta   90.00
_cell.angle_gamma   90.00
#
_symmetry.space_group_name_H-M   'P 1'
#
loop_
_entity.id
_entity.type
_entity.pdbx_description
1 polymer ?
#
loop_
_entity_poly.entity_id
_entity_poly.type
_entity_poly.pdbx_seq_one_letter_code
_entity_poly.pdbx_strand_id
1 'polypeptide(L)'
;HGKGKITGPNGYIYEGDFKNDKYHGKGTTIMTNGMKHVGEYKNGLWNGQGSLTLPNGGKYEGNFKDSEFSGKGYLLFSSGSFYEGEFLNNFKDGNGFEKSSSGATYVGGYKKGRFHGHGVVTKPDGTQIIGTWEMGKLVK
;
A
#
# COMPACT_ATOMS: atom_id res chain seq x y z
N HIS A 1 22.38 16.65 9.06
CA HIS A 1 21.56 16.44 10.26
C HIS A 1 20.54 17.57 10.39
N GLY A 2 19.39 17.26 10.98
CA GLY A 2 18.36 18.24 11.23
C GLY A 2 17.35 18.32 10.11
N LYS A 3 16.56 19.40 10.10
CA LYS A 3 15.46 19.58 9.15
C LYS A 3 15.91 20.39 7.95
N GLY A 4 15.33 20.08 6.80
CA GLY A 4 15.65 20.80 5.59
C GLY A 4 14.66 20.57 4.48
N LYS A 5 14.90 21.24 3.34
CA LYS A 5 14.04 21.14 2.17
C LYS A 5 14.93 21.10 0.92
N ILE A 6 14.65 20.14 0.06
CA ILE A 6 15.31 20.00 -1.24
C ILE A 6 14.25 20.11 -2.33
N THR A 7 14.53 20.91 -3.34
CA THR A 7 13.67 21.00 -4.52
C THR A 7 14.46 20.54 -5.75
N GLY A 8 13.82 19.79 -6.59
CA GLY A 8 14.39 19.30 -7.84
C GLY A 8 13.59 19.76 -9.04
N PRO A 9 13.93 19.26 -10.23
CA PRO A 9 13.22 19.63 -11.44
C PRO A 9 11.79 19.09 -11.44
N ASN A 10 10.92 19.77 -12.19
CA ASN A 10 9.54 19.32 -12.46
C ASN A 10 8.70 19.13 -11.22
N GLY A 11 8.94 19.93 -10.18
CA GLY A 11 8.11 19.92 -8.99
C GLY A 11 8.49 18.92 -7.91
N TYR A 12 9.63 18.24 -8.04
CA TYR A 12 10.11 17.34 -6.98
C TYR A 12 10.46 18.15 -5.72
N ILE A 13 9.98 17.69 -4.57
CA ILE A 13 10.26 18.33 -3.28
C ILE A 13 10.44 17.25 -2.22
N TYR A 14 11.47 17.37 -1.40
CA TYR A 14 11.52 16.68 -0.11
C TYR A 14 11.63 17.73 0.98
N GLU A 15 10.83 17.57 2.03
CA GLU A 15 10.91 18.42 3.22
C GLU A 15 10.81 17.54 4.46
N GLY A 16 11.81 17.63 5.34
CA GLY A 16 11.80 16.83 6.55
C GLY A 16 13.18 16.68 7.16
N ASP A 17 13.38 15.57 7.87
CA ASP A 17 14.60 15.33 8.62
C ASP A 17 15.69 14.75 7.72
N PHE A 18 16.94 15.08 8.06
CA PHE A 18 18.14 14.58 7.39
C PHE A 18 19.10 13.99 8.40
N LYS A 19 19.82 12.96 7.98
CA LYS A 19 20.93 12.40 8.74
C LYS A 19 21.98 11.90 7.76
N ASN A 20 23.23 12.35 7.94
CA ASN A 20 24.34 11.99 7.04
C ASN A 20 23.99 12.24 5.58
N ASP A 21 23.39 13.44 5.32
CA ASP A 21 23.02 13.89 3.98
C ASP A 21 21.93 13.06 3.30
N LYS A 22 21.22 12.22 4.06
CA LYS A 22 20.13 11.41 3.54
C LYS A 22 18.83 11.71 4.26
N TYR A 23 17.71 11.53 3.56
CA TYR A 23 16.38 11.62 4.17
C TYR A 23 16.30 10.59 5.30
N HIS A 24 15.84 11.03 6.45
CA HIS A 24 15.80 10.20 7.63
C HIS A 24 14.76 10.74 8.59
N GLY A 25 14.19 9.85 9.45
CA GLY A 25 13.17 10.29 10.38
C GLY A 25 11.87 10.60 9.65
N LYS A 26 11.24 11.71 9.94
CA LYS A 26 9.95 12.08 9.34
C LYS A 26 10.12 13.10 8.22
N GLY A 27 9.36 12.92 7.17
CA GLY A 27 9.41 13.84 6.06
C GLY A 27 8.27 13.66 5.07
N THR A 28 8.28 14.54 4.07
CA THR A 28 7.31 14.55 2.98
C THR A 28 8.06 14.62 1.66
N THR A 29 7.73 13.72 0.73
CA THR A 29 8.24 13.76 -0.64
C THR A 29 7.08 14.02 -1.59
N ILE A 30 7.25 14.98 -2.50
CA ILE A 30 6.34 15.17 -3.62
C ILE A 30 7.15 14.88 -4.88
N MET A 31 6.67 13.93 -5.67
CA MET A 31 7.37 13.48 -6.87
C MET A 31 6.87 14.20 -8.11
N THR A 32 7.64 14.12 -9.19
CA THR A 32 7.33 14.85 -10.42
C THR A 32 6.00 14.45 -11.05
N ASN A 33 5.53 13.21 -10.79
CA ASN A 33 4.24 12.73 -11.29
C ASN A 33 3.06 13.06 -10.37
N GLY A 34 3.31 13.82 -9.28
CA GLY A 34 2.28 14.19 -8.31
C GLY A 34 2.10 13.21 -7.17
N MET A 35 2.83 12.10 -7.15
CA MET A 35 2.82 11.19 -6.01
C MET A 35 3.34 11.91 -4.76
N LYS A 36 2.72 11.63 -3.62
CA LYS A 36 3.12 12.25 -2.34
C LYS A 36 3.25 11.21 -1.26
N HIS A 37 4.41 11.16 -0.61
CA HIS A 37 4.65 10.32 0.56
C HIS A 37 4.85 11.16 1.79
N VAL A 38 4.12 10.85 2.87
CA VAL A 38 4.27 11.49 4.18
C VAL A 38 4.52 10.38 5.19
N GLY A 39 5.64 10.42 5.88
CA GLY A 39 5.91 9.39 6.87
C GLY A 39 7.38 9.28 7.25
N GLU A 40 7.79 8.05 7.55
CA GLU A 40 9.11 7.77 8.07
C GLU A 40 10.09 7.39 6.96
N TYR A 41 11.33 7.83 7.12
CA TYR A 41 12.42 7.61 6.17
C TYR A 41 13.61 7.01 6.89
N LYS A 42 14.38 6.20 6.19
CA LYS A 42 15.64 5.67 6.68
C LYS A 42 16.60 5.56 5.49
N ASN A 43 17.75 6.24 5.60
CA ASN A 43 18.79 6.22 4.56
C ASN A 43 18.24 6.55 3.16
N GLY A 44 17.36 7.52 3.09
CA GLY A 44 16.79 7.99 1.82
C GLY A 44 15.60 7.20 1.32
N LEU A 45 15.20 6.14 2.00
CA LEU A 45 14.09 5.29 1.58
C LEU A 45 12.90 5.40 2.53
N TRP A 46 11.70 5.12 2.01
CA TRP A 46 10.50 5.03 2.83
C TRP A 46 10.61 3.77 3.70
N ASN A 47 10.59 3.94 5.00
CA ASN A 47 10.68 2.85 5.96
C ASN A 47 9.86 3.18 7.18
N GLY A 48 9.03 2.25 7.63
CA GLY A 48 8.14 2.45 8.76
C GLY A 48 6.78 2.93 8.31
N GLN A 49 6.05 3.63 9.17
CA GLN A 49 4.69 4.07 8.88
C GLN A 49 4.68 5.25 7.93
N GLY A 50 3.73 5.23 7.00
CA GLY A 50 3.59 6.32 6.07
C GLY A 50 2.28 6.31 5.31
N SER A 51 2.04 7.38 4.57
CA SER A 51 0.88 7.57 3.71
C SER A 51 1.38 7.95 2.33
N LEU A 52 0.90 7.26 1.31
CA LEU A 52 1.26 7.52 -0.09
C LEU A 52 0.00 7.86 -0.86
N THR A 53 -0.02 9.04 -1.48
CA THR A 53 -1.10 9.44 -2.38
C THR A 53 -0.62 9.24 -3.81
N LEU A 54 -1.40 8.51 -4.60
CA LEU A 54 -1.07 8.19 -5.98
C LEU A 54 -1.58 9.27 -6.94
N PRO A 55 -0.99 9.39 -8.12
CA PRO A 55 -1.41 10.44 -9.07
C PRO A 55 -2.88 10.35 -9.47
N ASN A 56 -3.43 9.13 -9.51
CA ASN A 56 -4.83 8.90 -9.89
C ASN A 56 -5.83 9.09 -8.74
N GLY A 57 -5.36 9.51 -7.56
CA GLY A 57 -6.21 9.70 -6.40
C GLY A 57 -6.29 8.51 -5.46
N GLY A 58 -5.68 7.39 -5.80
CA GLY A 58 -5.56 6.24 -4.89
C GLY A 58 -4.66 6.59 -3.71
N LYS A 59 -4.77 5.80 -2.63
CA LYS A 59 -4.03 6.09 -1.41
C LYS A 59 -3.64 4.82 -0.67
N TYR A 60 -2.41 4.78 -0.18
CA TYR A 60 -1.94 3.72 0.71
C TYR A 60 -1.59 4.31 2.07
N GLU A 61 -2.01 3.64 3.14
CA GLU A 61 -1.60 3.98 4.51
C GLU A 61 -1.14 2.71 5.20
N GLY A 62 0.07 2.72 5.73
CA GLY A 62 0.59 1.56 6.43
C GLY A 62 2.11 1.51 6.45
N ASN A 63 2.63 0.29 6.55
CA ASN A 63 4.06 0.07 6.66
C ASN A 63 4.75 0.07 5.31
N PHE A 64 5.98 0.58 5.32
CA PHE A 64 6.91 0.53 4.19
C PHE A 64 8.20 -0.13 4.63
N LYS A 65 8.85 -0.80 3.72
CA LYS A 65 10.21 -1.29 3.89
C LYS A 65 10.95 -1.05 2.59
N ASP A 66 12.04 -0.27 2.66
CA ASP A 66 12.86 0.06 1.49
C ASP A 66 12.02 0.55 0.32
N SER A 67 11.10 1.48 0.61
CA SER A 67 10.20 2.12 -0.34
C SER A 67 9.15 1.21 -0.98
N GLU A 68 8.89 0.05 -0.36
CA GLU A 68 7.85 -0.87 -0.81
C GLU A 68 6.81 -1.09 0.28
N PHE A 69 5.56 -1.35 -0.13
CA PHE A 69 4.50 -1.72 0.83
C PHE A 69 4.91 -3.03 1.50
N SER A 70 4.83 -3.06 2.82
CA SER A 70 5.25 -4.21 3.61
C SER A 70 4.48 -4.26 4.91
N GLY A 71 4.23 -5.49 5.44
CA GLY A 71 3.48 -5.62 6.68
C GLY A 71 2.03 -5.19 6.51
N LYS A 72 1.44 -4.61 7.52
CA LYS A 72 0.02 -4.24 7.48
C LYS A 72 -0.20 -2.90 6.81
N GLY A 73 -1.23 -2.82 5.98
CA GLY A 73 -1.57 -1.59 5.31
C GLY A 73 -2.98 -1.57 4.76
N TYR A 74 -3.40 -0.38 4.34
CA TYR A 74 -4.71 -0.11 3.75
C TYR A 74 -4.49 0.57 2.41
N LEU A 75 -5.03 -0.01 1.35
CA LEU A 75 -4.88 0.51 -0.01
C LEU A 75 -6.26 0.84 -0.57
N LEU A 76 -6.49 2.12 -0.84
CA LEU A 76 -7.72 2.61 -1.45
C LEU A 76 -7.43 2.93 -2.91
N PHE A 77 -8.22 2.35 -3.81
CA PHE A 77 -8.11 2.61 -5.24
C PHE A 77 -9.01 3.79 -5.65
N SER A 78 -8.68 4.42 -6.77
CA SER A 78 -9.45 5.55 -7.28
C SER A 78 -10.90 5.17 -7.59
N SER A 79 -11.18 3.90 -7.85
CA SER A 79 -12.53 3.38 -8.10
C SER A 79 -13.40 3.31 -6.84
N GLY A 80 -12.80 3.47 -5.65
CA GLY A 80 -13.48 3.27 -4.38
C GLY A 80 -13.31 1.88 -3.79
N SER A 81 -12.77 0.93 -4.54
CA SER A 81 -12.42 -0.38 -3.98
C SER A 81 -11.24 -0.23 -3.02
N PHE A 82 -11.12 -1.16 -2.06
CA PHE A 82 -10.00 -1.09 -1.13
C PHE A 82 -9.56 -2.47 -0.68
N TYR A 83 -8.32 -2.53 -0.21
CA TYR A 83 -7.74 -3.71 0.43
C TYR A 83 -7.17 -3.31 1.78
N GLU A 84 -7.41 -4.14 2.80
CA GLU A 84 -6.81 -3.97 4.13
C GLU A 84 -6.23 -5.29 4.57
N GLY A 85 -4.93 -5.32 4.83
CA GLY A 85 -4.28 -6.55 5.22
C GLY A 85 -2.77 -6.48 5.08
N GLU A 86 -2.18 -7.65 4.84
CA GLU A 86 -0.74 -7.79 4.79
C GLU A 86 -0.18 -7.60 3.38
N PHE A 87 1.04 -7.05 3.31
CA PHE A 87 1.76 -6.82 2.06
C PHE A 87 3.17 -7.36 2.16
N LEU A 88 3.71 -7.76 1.04
CA LEU A 88 5.12 -8.13 0.90
C LEU A 88 5.59 -7.66 -0.47
N ASN A 89 6.64 -6.81 -0.48
CA ASN A 89 7.25 -6.31 -1.71
C ASN A 89 6.20 -5.73 -2.67
N ASN A 90 5.33 -4.84 -2.17
CA ASN A 90 4.27 -4.16 -2.91
C ASN A 90 3.07 -5.05 -3.28
N PHE A 91 3.09 -6.33 -2.96
CA PHE A 91 1.99 -7.24 -3.28
C PHE A 91 1.17 -7.54 -2.04
N LYS A 92 -0.14 -7.72 -2.22
CA LYS A 92 -0.99 -8.31 -1.18
C LYS A 92 -0.44 -9.72 -0.93
N ASP A 93 -0.14 -10.02 0.32
CA ASP A 93 0.48 -11.30 0.67
C ASP A 93 0.21 -11.58 2.14
N GLY A 94 -0.28 -12.78 2.46
CA GLY A 94 -0.72 -13.13 3.79
C GLY A 94 -2.22 -13.01 3.90
N ASN A 95 -2.73 -12.52 5.01
CA ASN A 95 -4.17 -12.41 5.25
C ASN A 95 -4.67 -11.01 4.94
N GLY A 96 -5.86 -10.94 4.34
CA GLY A 96 -6.43 -9.65 4.03
C GLY A 96 -7.92 -9.67 3.76
N PHE A 97 -8.46 -8.47 3.60
CA PHE A 97 -9.85 -8.21 3.27
C PHE A 97 -9.89 -7.19 2.15
N GLU A 98 -10.69 -7.47 1.12
CA GLU A 98 -10.91 -6.45 0.10
C GLU A 98 -12.38 -6.30 -0.23
N LYS A 99 -12.75 -5.10 -0.66
CA LYS A 99 -14.09 -4.80 -1.10
C LYS A 99 -13.99 -4.09 -2.45
N SER A 100 -14.70 -4.63 -3.44
CA SER A 100 -14.76 -4.00 -4.75
C SER A 100 -15.77 -2.86 -4.77
N SER A 101 -15.68 -2.00 -5.79
CA SER A 101 -16.62 -0.90 -5.97
C SER A 101 -18.05 -1.40 -6.19
N SER A 102 -18.23 -2.64 -6.64
CA SER A 102 -19.56 -3.26 -6.81
C SER A 102 -20.16 -3.76 -5.49
N GLY A 103 -19.37 -3.81 -4.42
CA GLY A 103 -19.81 -4.31 -3.12
C GLY A 103 -19.44 -5.75 -2.82
N ALA A 104 -18.81 -6.47 -3.77
CA ALA A 104 -18.29 -7.81 -3.50
C ALA A 104 -17.10 -7.73 -2.53
N THR A 105 -16.96 -8.74 -1.67
CA THR A 105 -15.85 -8.79 -0.71
C THR A 105 -15.12 -10.12 -0.79
N TYR A 106 -13.87 -10.10 -0.36
CA TYR A 106 -13.08 -11.29 -0.14
C TYR A 106 -12.35 -11.17 1.20
N VAL A 107 -12.42 -12.24 1.99
CA VAL A 107 -11.68 -12.35 3.26
C VAL A 107 -10.87 -13.64 3.20
N GLY A 108 -9.57 -13.55 3.32
CA GLY A 108 -8.74 -14.75 3.30
C GLY A 108 -7.31 -14.51 2.94
N GLY A 109 -6.66 -15.56 2.44
CA GLY A 109 -5.25 -15.52 2.12
C GLY A 109 -4.95 -14.95 0.74
N TYR A 110 -3.75 -14.39 0.63
CA TYR A 110 -3.22 -13.82 -0.60
C TYR A 110 -1.78 -14.26 -0.81
N LYS A 111 -1.39 -14.38 -2.05
CA LYS A 111 0.00 -14.59 -2.44
C LYS A 111 0.27 -13.85 -3.73
N LYS A 112 1.27 -12.97 -3.72
CA LYS A 112 1.66 -12.16 -4.88
C LYS A 112 0.47 -11.43 -5.50
N GLY A 113 -0.41 -10.88 -4.65
CA GLY A 113 -1.55 -10.10 -5.07
C GLY A 113 -2.79 -10.88 -5.45
N ARG A 114 -2.76 -12.21 -5.38
CA ARG A 114 -3.87 -13.07 -5.79
C ARG A 114 -4.43 -13.85 -4.61
N PHE A 115 -5.72 -14.19 -4.68
CA PHE A 115 -6.34 -15.06 -3.67
C PHE A 115 -5.56 -16.36 -3.58
N HIS A 116 -5.24 -16.78 -2.38
CA HIS A 116 -4.46 -18.00 -2.16
C HIS A 116 -4.74 -18.55 -0.77
N GLY A 117 -4.97 -19.87 -0.66
CA GLY A 117 -5.35 -20.51 0.59
C GLY A 117 -6.84 -20.39 0.86
N HIS A 118 -7.24 -20.49 2.11
CA HIS A 118 -8.65 -20.42 2.49
C HIS A 118 -9.18 -19.00 2.34
N GLY A 119 -10.40 -18.89 1.84
CA GLY A 119 -11.01 -17.58 1.72
C GLY A 119 -12.50 -17.65 1.41
N VAL A 120 -13.19 -16.53 1.61
CA VAL A 120 -14.61 -16.38 1.38
C VAL A 120 -14.85 -15.18 0.48
N VAL A 121 -15.47 -15.44 -0.68
CA VAL A 121 -15.98 -14.37 -1.55
C VAL A 121 -17.45 -14.19 -1.24
N THR A 122 -17.86 -12.95 -0.99
CA THR A 122 -19.27 -12.60 -0.83
C THR A 122 -19.66 -11.69 -1.99
N LYS A 123 -20.63 -12.13 -2.79
CA LYS A 123 -21.12 -11.34 -3.93
C LYS A 123 -22.04 -10.23 -3.44
N PRO A 124 -22.29 -9.20 -4.26
CA PRO A 124 -23.17 -8.10 -3.85
C PRO A 124 -24.55 -8.54 -3.41
N ASP A 125 -25.07 -9.66 -3.93
CA ASP A 125 -26.37 -10.21 -3.55
C ASP A 125 -26.35 -11.02 -2.25
N GLY A 126 -25.18 -11.13 -1.60
CA GLY A 126 -25.00 -11.88 -0.35
C GLY A 126 -24.62 -13.33 -0.53
N THR A 127 -24.58 -13.85 -1.76
CA THR A 127 -24.15 -15.21 -2.04
C THR A 127 -22.69 -15.38 -1.70
N GLN A 128 -22.35 -16.45 -0.98
CA GLN A 128 -20.97 -16.70 -0.57
C GLN A 128 -20.37 -17.90 -1.29
N ILE A 129 -19.08 -17.79 -1.63
CA ILE A 129 -18.27 -18.87 -2.14
C ILE A 129 -17.15 -19.10 -1.12
N ILE A 130 -17.22 -20.23 -0.41
CA ILE A 130 -16.25 -20.58 0.63
C ILE A 130 -15.37 -21.69 0.05
N GLY A 131 -14.07 -21.53 0.09
CA GLY A 131 -13.21 -22.54 -0.47
C GLY A 131 -11.74 -22.28 -0.32
N THR A 132 -10.97 -23.04 -1.09
CA THR A 132 -9.52 -22.93 -1.17
C THR A 132 -9.16 -22.38 -2.54
N TRP A 133 -8.26 -21.44 -2.56
CA TRP A 133 -7.87 -20.71 -3.76
C TRP A 133 -6.39 -20.96 -4.05
N GLU A 134 -6.03 -20.98 -5.29
CA GLU A 134 -4.64 -21.07 -5.71
C GLU A 134 -4.40 -20.08 -6.85
N MET A 135 -3.58 -19.10 -6.57
CA MET A 135 -3.21 -18.01 -7.50
C MET A 135 -4.43 -17.41 -8.21
N GLY A 136 -5.45 -17.09 -7.41
CA GLY A 136 -6.65 -16.43 -7.89
C GLY A 136 -7.76 -17.34 -8.38
N LYS A 137 -7.54 -18.64 -8.40
CA LYS A 137 -8.54 -19.60 -8.90
C LYS A 137 -9.08 -20.46 -7.77
N LEU A 138 -10.39 -20.67 -7.77
CA LEU A 138 -11.03 -21.59 -6.82
C LEU A 138 -10.69 -23.03 -7.21
N VAL A 139 -10.06 -23.76 -6.28
CA VAL A 139 -9.63 -25.14 -6.57
C VAL A 139 -10.39 -26.17 -5.71
N LYS A 140 -11.12 -25.70 -4.67
CA LYS A 140 -11.83 -26.67 -3.84
C LYS A 140 -12.95 -26.07 -3.03
#